data_b270ed366d400bec2148917d9d04c677
#
_entry.id   b270ed366d400bec2148917d9d04c677
#
_cell.length_a   1.000
_cell.length_b   1.000
_cell.length_c   1.000
_cell.angle_alpha   90.00
_cell.angle_beta   90.00
_cell.angle_gamma   90.00
#
_symmetry.space_group_name_H-M   'P 1'
#
loop_
_entity.id
_entity.type
_entity.pdbx_description
1 polymer ?
#
loop_
_entity_poly.entity_id
_entity_poly.type
_entity_poly.pdbx_seq_one_letter_code
_entity_poly.pdbx_strand_id
1 'polypeptide(L)'
;MQHIGVVFGQRTQLWWDLPVVESFELLRSIYGVSPGAYKARLAQLVEQLDLGSFLDTPVRQLSLGQRMRSDLAASLLHNPKLLFLDEPTIGLDAVSKLAVRAFIRELNAQHGTTVILTTHDMDDIEALCTRVMVIGDGAILSDGPLEALRKTVHSERDLIMDLERDVEVDERDVRIIKQENQRVHLRFDPALISTPALIGRLTARYPVRDLFVENPPIEEIIAQLYRQRAIE
;
A
#
# COMPACT_ATOMS: atom_id res chain seq x y z
N MET A 1 -3.87 -25.48 -9.76
CA MET A 1 -4.61 -24.43 -9.03
C MET A 1 -4.47 -24.53 -7.50
N GLN A 2 -4.05 -25.63 -6.93
CA GLN A 2 -3.92 -25.79 -5.46
C GLN A 2 -2.85 -24.92 -4.78
N HIS A 3 -2.00 -24.25 -5.54
CA HIS A 3 -0.89 -23.43 -5.01
C HIS A 3 -1.11 -21.92 -5.13
N ILE A 4 -2.24 -21.53 -5.69
CA ILE A 4 -2.54 -20.12 -6.00
C ILE A 4 -3.83 -19.72 -5.29
N GLY A 5 -3.79 -18.63 -4.55
CA GLY A 5 -4.95 -17.89 -4.07
C GLY A 5 -5.15 -16.62 -4.90
N VAL A 6 -6.40 -16.21 -5.08
CA VAL A 6 -6.74 -14.98 -5.80
C VAL A 6 -7.82 -14.23 -5.03
N VAL A 7 -7.67 -12.92 -4.91
CA VAL A 7 -8.71 -12.02 -4.38
C VAL A 7 -8.92 -10.89 -5.37
N PHE A 8 -10.17 -10.63 -5.71
CA PHE A 8 -10.58 -9.52 -6.57
C PHE A 8 -11.22 -8.42 -5.73
N GLY A 9 -10.68 -7.22 -5.76
CA GLY A 9 -11.12 -6.13 -4.87
C GLY A 9 -12.59 -5.74 -4.99
N GLN A 10 -13.14 -5.81 -6.20
CA GLN A 10 -14.53 -5.44 -6.46
C GLN A 10 -15.48 -6.62 -6.59
N ARG A 11 -14.98 -7.84 -6.62
CA ARG A 11 -15.77 -9.05 -6.80
C ARG A 11 -15.44 -10.06 -5.70
N THR A 12 -16.48 -10.61 -5.09
CA THR A 12 -16.31 -11.71 -4.14
C THR A 12 -16.32 -13.06 -4.83
N GLN A 13 -15.50 -13.99 -4.32
CA GLN A 13 -15.55 -15.39 -4.68
C GLN A 13 -16.52 -16.20 -3.83
N LEU A 14 -17.11 -15.56 -2.80
CA LEU A 14 -18.05 -16.19 -1.89
C LEU A 14 -19.46 -16.20 -2.48
N TRP A 15 -20.28 -17.15 -2.04
CA TRP A 15 -21.68 -17.27 -2.48
C TRP A 15 -22.56 -16.22 -1.79
N TRP A 16 -23.16 -15.34 -2.57
CA TRP A 16 -23.84 -14.14 -2.13
C TRP A 16 -24.93 -14.35 -1.07
N ASP A 17 -25.72 -15.43 -1.23
CA ASP A 17 -26.85 -15.74 -0.34
C ASP A 17 -26.50 -16.70 0.81
N LEU A 18 -25.29 -17.26 0.82
CA LEU A 18 -24.86 -18.17 1.86
C LEU A 18 -24.12 -17.43 2.98
N PRO A 19 -24.19 -17.94 4.21
CA PRO A 19 -23.28 -17.57 5.28
C PRO A 19 -21.82 -17.75 4.88
N VAL A 20 -20.94 -16.92 5.43
CA VAL A 20 -19.50 -16.96 5.13
C VAL A 20 -18.94 -18.36 5.38
N VAL A 21 -19.27 -18.97 6.52
CA VAL A 21 -18.79 -20.32 6.90
C VAL A 21 -19.21 -21.40 5.90
N GLU A 22 -20.40 -21.32 5.33
CA GLU A 22 -20.87 -22.28 4.32
C GLU A 22 -20.10 -22.10 3.00
N SER A 23 -19.81 -20.87 2.60
CA SER A 23 -18.95 -20.60 1.47
C SER A 23 -17.54 -21.18 1.67
N PHE A 24 -17.00 -21.10 2.88
CA PHE A 24 -15.71 -21.71 3.22
C PHE A 24 -15.74 -23.24 3.14
N GLU A 25 -16.83 -23.88 3.58
CA GLU A 25 -16.99 -25.33 3.46
C GLU A 25 -17.06 -25.79 2.00
N LEU A 26 -17.73 -25.02 1.14
CA LEU A 26 -17.75 -25.30 -0.30
C LEU A 26 -16.35 -25.19 -0.89
N LEU A 27 -15.61 -24.13 -0.56
CA LEU A 27 -14.23 -23.95 -1.02
C LEU A 27 -13.30 -25.05 -0.49
N ARG A 28 -13.46 -25.47 0.77
CA ARG A 28 -12.76 -26.63 1.32
C ARG A 28 -12.93 -27.86 0.43
N SER A 29 -14.16 -28.11 0.02
CA SER A 29 -14.50 -29.27 -0.83
C SER A 29 -13.93 -29.13 -2.24
N ILE A 30 -13.99 -27.94 -2.84
CA ILE A 30 -13.45 -27.63 -4.17
C ILE A 30 -11.93 -27.81 -4.19
N TYR A 31 -11.23 -27.32 -3.17
CA TYR A 31 -9.77 -27.42 -3.09
C TYR A 31 -9.26 -28.75 -2.53
N GLY A 32 -10.17 -29.64 -2.08
CA GLY A 32 -9.82 -30.95 -1.53
C GLY A 32 -9.06 -30.87 -0.20
N VAL A 33 -9.33 -29.84 0.62
CA VAL A 33 -8.68 -29.68 1.92
C VAL A 33 -9.29 -30.66 2.91
N SER A 34 -8.43 -31.42 3.60
CA SER A 34 -8.90 -32.39 4.61
C SER A 34 -9.60 -31.68 5.78
N PRO A 35 -10.60 -32.31 6.42
CA PRO A 35 -11.36 -31.70 7.52
C PRO A 35 -10.48 -31.20 8.67
N GLY A 36 -9.43 -31.95 9.02
CA GLY A 36 -8.51 -31.57 10.09
C GLY A 36 -7.67 -30.34 9.75
N ALA A 37 -7.09 -30.30 8.53
CA ALA A 37 -6.30 -29.16 8.05
C ALA A 37 -7.18 -27.91 7.92
N TYR A 38 -8.40 -28.07 7.40
CA TYR A 38 -9.36 -26.97 7.29
C TYR A 38 -9.71 -26.37 8.65
N LYS A 39 -10.07 -27.22 9.64
CA LYS A 39 -10.44 -26.74 10.98
C LYS A 39 -9.32 -25.93 11.63
N ALA A 40 -8.10 -26.42 11.54
CA ALA A 40 -6.93 -25.75 12.10
C ALA A 40 -6.68 -24.40 11.38
N ARG A 41 -6.73 -24.41 10.04
CA ARG A 41 -6.49 -23.21 9.23
C ARG A 41 -7.59 -22.15 9.41
N LEU A 42 -8.86 -22.60 9.43
CA LEU A 42 -9.99 -21.71 9.65
C LEU A 42 -9.90 -21.01 11.01
N ALA A 43 -9.56 -21.74 12.07
CA ALA A 43 -9.41 -21.15 13.40
C ALA A 43 -8.37 -20.01 13.42
N GLN A 44 -7.21 -20.22 12.77
CA GLN A 44 -6.18 -19.18 12.62
C GLN A 44 -6.69 -17.95 11.83
N LEU A 45 -7.34 -18.19 10.68
CA LEU A 45 -7.85 -17.11 9.83
C LEU A 45 -8.98 -16.32 10.49
N VAL A 46 -9.83 -17.00 11.27
CA VAL A 46 -10.89 -16.35 12.06
C VAL A 46 -10.30 -15.37 13.08
N GLU A 47 -9.24 -15.77 13.76
CA GLU A 47 -8.54 -14.94 14.74
C GLU A 47 -7.80 -13.78 14.05
N GLN A 48 -6.97 -14.09 13.05
CA GLN A 48 -6.12 -13.09 12.36
C GLN A 48 -6.93 -12.03 11.59
N LEU A 49 -8.08 -12.40 11.02
CA LEU A 49 -8.93 -11.51 10.23
C LEU A 49 -10.18 -11.03 10.97
N ASP A 50 -10.29 -11.37 12.26
CA ASP A 50 -11.44 -10.99 13.12
C ASP A 50 -12.78 -11.29 12.43
N LEU A 51 -12.99 -12.56 12.05
CA LEU A 51 -14.19 -13.00 11.33
C LEU A 51 -15.31 -13.47 12.26
N GLY A 52 -15.01 -13.73 13.54
CA GLY A 52 -15.90 -14.48 14.45
C GLY A 52 -17.30 -13.92 14.58
N SER A 53 -17.43 -12.58 14.53
CA SER A 53 -18.73 -11.92 14.72
C SER A 53 -19.69 -12.00 13.52
N PHE A 54 -19.20 -12.44 12.35
CA PHE A 54 -20.03 -12.46 11.12
C PHE A 54 -19.86 -13.72 10.25
N LEU A 55 -19.26 -14.80 10.80
CA LEU A 55 -19.14 -16.07 10.07
C LEU A 55 -20.48 -16.65 9.62
N ASP A 56 -21.51 -16.52 10.45
CA ASP A 56 -22.85 -17.01 10.17
C ASP A 56 -23.72 -16.00 9.41
N THR A 57 -23.14 -14.87 9.02
CA THR A 57 -23.86 -13.81 8.28
C THR A 57 -23.79 -14.10 6.78
N PRO A 58 -24.90 -14.01 6.04
CA PRO A 58 -24.91 -14.08 4.58
C PRO A 58 -24.02 -13.00 3.95
N VAL A 59 -23.23 -13.39 2.93
CA VAL A 59 -22.23 -12.52 2.29
C VAL A 59 -22.80 -11.19 1.83
N ARG A 60 -24.06 -11.16 1.34
CA ARG A 60 -24.77 -9.94 0.91
C ARG A 60 -25.01 -8.90 2.01
N GLN A 61 -24.93 -9.32 3.29
CA GLN A 61 -25.16 -8.43 4.44
C GLN A 61 -23.87 -7.87 5.04
N LEU A 62 -22.72 -8.33 4.54
CA LEU A 62 -21.42 -7.88 5.01
C LEU A 62 -21.12 -6.45 4.54
N SER A 63 -20.45 -5.69 5.39
CA SER A 63 -19.77 -4.47 4.95
C SER A 63 -18.66 -4.82 3.94
N LEU A 64 -18.19 -3.83 3.18
CA LEU A 64 -17.10 -4.05 2.21
C LEU A 64 -15.83 -4.57 2.91
N GLY A 65 -15.47 -4.03 4.07
CA GLY A 65 -14.32 -4.49 4.85
C GLY A 65 -14.49 -5.92 5.39
N GLN A 66 -15.68 -6.28 5.89
CA GLN A 66 -15.97 -7.65 6.32
C GLN A 66 -15.90 -8.62 5.15
N ARG A 67 -16.44 -8.25 3.99
CA ARG A 67 -16.38 -9.05 2.77
C ARG A 67 -14.95 -9.25 2.29
N MET A 68 -14.13 -8.20 2.26
CA MET A 68 -12.71 -8.29 1.88
C MET A 68 -11.94 -9.23 2.81
N ARG A 69 -12.13 -9.12 4.13
CA ARG A 69 -11.51 -10.03 5.10
C ARG A 69 -11.95 -11.49 4.89
N SER A 70 -13.22 -11.71 4.56
CA SER A 70 -13.73 -13.05 4.22
C SER A 70 -13.14 -13.57 2.90
N ASP A 71 -13.00 -12.74 1.87
CA ASP A 71 -12.38 -13.13 0.60
C ASP A 71 -10.89 -13.47 0.77
N LEU A 72 -10.17 -12.71 1.60
CA LEU A 72 -8.78 -13.04 1.99
C LEU A 72 -8.72 -14.40 2.68
N ALA A 73 -9.57 -14.66 3.68
CA ALA A 73 -9.64 -15.96 4.34
C ALA A 73 -9.92 -17.08 3.35
N ALA A 74 -10.92 -16.92 2.49
CA ALA A 74 -11.30 -17.87 1.46
C ALA A 74 -10.12 -18.27 0.56
N SER A 75 -9.35 -17.27 0.12
CA SER A 75 -8.18 -17.45 -0.76
C SER A 75 -7.03 -18.22 -0.09
N LEU A 76 -7.03 -18.31 1.25
CA LEU A 76 -5.97 -18.89 2.06
C LEU A 76 -6.32 -20.24 2.69
N LEU A 77 -7.57 -20.71 2.57
CA LEU A 77 -8.03 -21.98 3.16
C LEU A 77 -7.20 -23.19 2.73
N HIS A 78 -6.74 -23.20 1.49
CA HIS A 78 -5.94 -24.28 0.91
C HIS A 78 -4.43 -24.06 1.00
N ASN A 79 -4.00 -23.06 1.78
CA ASN A 79 -2.60 -22.73 2.06
C ASN A 79 -1.74 -22.52 0.79
N PRO A 80 -2.08 -21.57 -0.07
CA PRO A 80 -1.37 -21.32 -1.32
C PRO A 80 0.04 -20.78 -1.07
N LYS A 81 0.96 -21.04 -2.02
CA LYS A 81 2.31 -20.47 -2.02
C LYS A 81 2.35 -19.07 -2.67
N LEU A 82 1.37 -18.79 -3.52
CA LEU A 82 1.26 -17.55 -4.28
C LEU A 82 -0.13 -16.97 -4.11
N LEU A 83 -0.22 -15.70 -3.76
CA LEU A 83 -1.46 -14.96 -3.59
C LEU A 83 -1.48 -13.76 -4.53
N PHE A 84 -2.48 -13.71 -5.40
CA PHE A 84 -2.79 -12.55 -6.21
C PHE A 84 -3.86 -11.71 -5.52
N LEU A 85 -3.59 -10.43 -5.35
CA LEU A 85 -4.50 -9.45 -4.77
C LEU A 85 -4.72 -8.34 -5.79
N ASP A 86 -5.93 -8.24 -6.30
CA ASP A 86 -6.32 -7.20 -7.23
C ASP A 86 -7.09 -6.11 -6.49
N GLU A 87 -6.44 -4.96 -6.26
CA GLU A 87 -7.01 -3.79 -5.54
C GLU A 87 -7.62 -4.14 -4.16
N PRO A 88 -6.88 -4.79 -3.23
CA PRO A 88 -7.47 -5.36 -2.00
C PRO A 88 -7.94 -4.33 -0.99
N THR A 89 -7.61 -3.05 -1.15
CA THR A 89 -7.98 -1.98 -0.24
C THR A 89 -8.98 -0.98 -0.84
N ILE A 90 -9.38 -1.21 -2.10
CA ILE A 90 -10.27 -0.29 -2.81
C ILE A 90 -11.62 -0.13 -2.09
N GLY A 91 -12.02 1.12 -1.86
CA GLY A 91 -13.31 1.46 -1.23
C GLY A 91 -13.40 1.11 0.26
N LEU A 92 -12.34 0.62 0.90
CA LEU A 92 -12.31 0.37 2.34
C LEU A 92 -12.13 1.68 3.11
N ASP A 93 -12.72 1.73 4.31
CA ASP A 93 -12.41 2.77 5.29
C ASP A 93 -10.98 2.63 5.84
N ALA A 94 -10.47 3.69 6.48
CA ALA A 94 -9.09 3.75 6.96
C ALA A 94 -8.73 2.61 7.93
N VAL A 95 -9.64 2.21 8.82
CA VAL A 95 -9.41 1.14 9.79
C VAL A 95 -9.30 -0.21 9.08
N SER A 96 -10.22 -0.48 8.15
CA SER A 96 -10.22 -1.69 7.33
C SER A 96 -8.97 -1.77 6.45
N LYS A 97 -8.51 -0.67 5.84
CA LYS A 97 -7.26 -0.62 5.07
C LYS A 97 -6.06 -1.01 5.93
N LEU A 98 -5.93 -0.43 7.13
CA LEU A 98 -4.83 -0.74 8.04
C LEU A 98 -4.83 -2.22 8.45
N ALA A 99 -6.00 -2.78 8.76
CA ALA A 99 -6.13 -4.19 9.12
C ALA A 99 -5.72 -5.13 7.97
N VAL A 100 -6.17 -4.86 6.74
CA VAL A 100 -5.80 -5.64 5.54
C VAL A 100 -4.30 -5.54 5.26
N ARG A 101 -3.70 -4.34 5.34
CA ARG A 101 -2.26 -4.13 5.17
C ARG A 101 -1.44 -4.91 6.20
N ALA A 102 -1.82 -4.83 7.47
CA ALA A 102 -1.15 -5.54 8.56
C ALA A 102 -1.18 -7.05 8.32
N PHE A 103 -2.35 -7.60 7.96
CA PHE A 103 -2.52 -9.01 7.66
C PHE A 103 -1.66 -9.48 6.47
N ILE A 104 -1.65 -8.74 5.36
CA ILE A 104 -0.84 -9.10 4.17
C ILE A 104 0.66 -9.11 4.51
N ARG A 105 1.13 -8.15 5.30
CA ARG A 105 2.53 -8.08 5.75
C ARG A 105 2.89 -9.29 6.61
N GLU A 106 2.03 -9.63 7.56
CA GLU A 106 2.22 -10.77 8.46
C GLU A 106 2.21 -12.09 7.69
N LEU A 107 1.28 -12.27 6.75
CA LEU A 107 1.19 -13.44 5.88
C LEU A 107 2.50 -13.70 5.12
N ASN A 108 3.08 -12.67 4.53
CA ASN A 108 4.36 -12.79 3.82
C ASN A 108 5.51 -13.13 4.79
N ALA A 109 5.60 -12.43 5.93
CA ALA A 109 6.69 -12.60 6.89
C ALA A 109 6.67 -13.96 7.61
N GLN A 110 5.49 -14.45 8.02
CA GLN A 110 5.37 -15.66 8.83
C GLN A 110 5.22 -16.94 8.00
N HIS A 111 4.53 -16.86 6.86
CA HIS A 111 4.20 -18.06 6.07
C HIS A 111 5.00 -18.17 4.78
N GLY A 112 5.82 -17.16 4.44
CA GLY A 112 6.61 -17.16 3.21
C GLY A 112 5.75 -17.18 1.93
N THR A 113 4.46 -16.80 2.03
CA THR A 113 3.57 -16.69 0.88
C THR A 113 4.02 -15.55 0.00
N THR A 114 4.31 -15.82 -1.27
CA THR A 114 4.59 -14.76 -2.24
C THR A 114 3.30 -14.02 -2.56
N VAL A 115 3.28 -12.71 -2.40
CA VAL A 115 2.12 -11.86 -2.72
C VAL A 115 2.43 -11.03 -3.94
N ILE A 116 1.53 -11.08 -4.92
CA ILE A 116 1.51 -10.17 -6.08
C ILE A 116 0.28 -9.29 -5.93
N LEU A 117 0.51 -8.00 -5.80
CA LEU A 117 -0.50 -6.99 -5.55
C LEU A 117 -0.63 -6.07 -6.74
N THR A 118 -1.85 -5.84 -7.24
CA THR A 118 -2.15 -4.70 -8.10
C THR A 118 -2.82 -3.62 -7.26
N THR A 119 -2.39 -2.39 -7.40
CA THR A 119 -3.01 -1.24 -6.73
C THR A 119 -2.66 0.06 -7.43
N HIS A 120 -3.55 1.03 -7.32
CA HIS A 120 -3.31 2.44 -7.62
C HIS A 120 -3.22 3.30 -6.35
N ASP A 121 -3.38 2.68 -5.17
CA ASP A 121 -3.21 3.33 -3.86
C ASP A 121 -1.72 3.32 -3.49
N MET A 122 -1.11 4.49 -3.48
CA MET A 122 0.34 4.62 -3.25
C MET A 122 0.74 4.25 -1.82
N ASP A 123 -0.15 4.46 -0.85
CA ASP A 123 0.06 4.00 0.52
C ASP A 123 0.18 2.47 0.61
N ASP A 124 -0.53 1.72 -0.26
CA ASP A 124 -0.39 0.27 -0.33
C ASP A 124 0.99 -0.13 -0.85
N ILE A 125 1.47 0.57 -1.88
CA ILE A 125 2.81 0.34 -2.43
C ILE A 125 3.86 0.56 -1.36
N GLU A 126 3.79 1.69 -0.66
CA GLU A 126 4.75 2.04 0.39
C GLU A 126 4.70 1.09 1.59
N ALA A 127 3.49 0.67 1.97
CA ALA A 127 3.29 -0.19 3.13
C ALA A 127 3.65 -1.67 2.89
N LEU A 128 3.48 -2.17 1.67
CA LEU A 128 3.50 -3.61 1.39
C LEU A 128 4.59 -4.05 0.42
N CYS A 129 5.00 -3.18 -0.53
CA CYS A 129 5.82 -3.61 -1.65
C CYS A 129 7.32 -3.39 -1.37
N THR A 130 8.11 -4.44 -1.53
CA THR A 130 9.59 -4.36 -1.57
C THR A 130 10.10 -4.20 -2.99
N ARG A 131 9.36 -4.69 -3.99
CA ARG A 131 9.62 -4.60 -5.43
C ARG A 131 8.38 -4.09 -6.11
N VAL A 132 8.54 -3.17 -7.03
CA VAL A 132 7.45 -2.53 -7.80
C VAL A 132 7.73 -2.69 -9.28
N MET A 133 6.68 -3.04 -10.01
CA MET A 133 6.66 -3.09 -11.45
C MET A 133 5.66 -2.06 -11.95
N VAL A 134 6.14 -1.05 -12.66
CA VAL A 134 5.29 -0.01 -13.28
C VAL A 134 4.99 -0.41 -14.71
N ILE A 135 3.70 -0.48 -15.05
CA ILE A 135 3.24 -0.89 -16.37
C ILE A 135 2.49 0.27 -17.02
N GLY A 136 2.81 0.58 -18.26
CA GLY A 136 2.11 1.59 -19.05
C GLY A 136 2.12 1.21 -20.53
N ASP A 137 1.02 1.46 -21.25
CA ASP A 137 0.85 1.19 -22.68
C ASP A 137 1.26 -0.22 -23.12
N GLY A 138 0.97 -1.21 -22.27
CA GLY A 138 1.26 -2.62 -22.54
C GLY A 138 2.73 -3.01 -22.41
N ALA A 139 3.58 -2.16 -21.81
CA ALA A 139 4.99 -2.46 -21.54
C ALA A 139 5.38 -2.16 -20.10
N ILE A 140 6.46 -2.81 -19.65
CA ILE A 140 7.06 -2.55 -18.34
C ILE A 140 7.92 -1.28 -18.45
N LEU A 141 7.56 -0.24 -17.72
CA LEU A 141 8.28 1.03 -17.65
C LEU A 141 9.41 0.97 -16.65
N SER A 142 9.20 0.28 -15.54
CA SER A 142 10.19 0.08 -14.49
C SER A 142 9.92 -1.24 -13.78
N ASP A 143 10.99 -1.91 -13.35
CA ASP A 143 10.93 -3.14 -12.54
C ASP A 143 12.11 -3.18 -11.59
N GLY A 144 11.85 -3.14 -10.30
CA GLY A 144 12.91 -3.17 -9.30
C GLY A 144 12.44 -2.87 -7.87
N PRO A 145 13.39 -2.80 -6.92
CA PRO A 145 13.10 -2.36 -5.57
C PRO A 145 12.48 -0.97 -5.55
N LEU A 146 11.50 -0.74 -4.64
CA LEU A 146 10.86 0.56 -4.46
C LEU A 146 11.87 1.69 -4.25
N GLU A 147 12.92 1.44 -3.47
CA GLU A 147 14.00 2.41 -3.23
C GLU A 147 14.81 2.75 -4.50
N ALA A 148 14.97 1.79 -5.42
CA ALA A 148 15.62 2.06 -6.70
C ALA A 148 14.74 2.92 -7.60
N LEU A 149 13.43 2.67 -7.61
CA LEU A 149 12.45 3.47 -8.33
C LEU A 149 12.49 4.94 -7.86
N ARG A 150 12.54 5.17 -6.55
CA ARG A 150 12.68 6.50 -5.96
C ARG A 150 13.94 7.23 -6.44
N LYS A 151 15.07 6.52 -6.54
CA LYS A 151 16.37 7.10 -6.97
C LYS A 151 16.45 7.37 -8.47
N THR A 152 15.73 6.60 -9.29
CA THR A 152 15.82 6.70 -10.75
C THR A 152 15.16 7.99 -11.28
N VAL A 153 14.13 8.45 -10.61
CA VAL A 153 13.29 9.55 -11.09
C VAL A 153 13.60 10.87 -10.38
N HIS A 154 13.97 10.85 -9.09
CA HIS A 154 14.31 12.06 -8.34
C HIS A 154 15.43 11.84 -7.32
N SER A 155 16.49 12.64 -7.44
CA SER A 155 17.44 12.89 -6.34
C SER A 155 16.89 13.94 -5.35
N GLU A 156 15.87 14.72 -5.75
CA GLU A 156 15.31 15.81 -4.96
C GLU A 156 14.52 15.31 -3.73
N ARG A 157 14.52 16.12 -2.68
CA ARG A 157 13.75 15.92 -1.45
C ARG A 157 12.90 17.14 -1.15
N ASP A 158 11.79 16.89 -0.46
CA ASP A 158 10.92 17.94 0.03
C ASP A 158 11.29 18.30 1.47
N LEU A 159 11.32 19.62 1.76
CA LEU A 159 11.49 20.15 3.08
C LEU A 159 10.32 21.09 3.36
N ILE A 160 9.55 20.77 4.38
CA ILE A 160 8.44 21.59 4.86
C ILE A 160 8.93 22.32 6.10
N MET A 161 8.81 23.64 6.07
CA MET A 161 9.26 24.54 7.14
C MET A 161 8.08 25.33 7.67
N ASP A 162 7.81 25.20 8.96
CA ASP A 162 6.86 26.02 9.68
C ASP A 162 7.62 27.18 10.36
N LEU A 163 7.22 28.42 10.06
CA LEU A 163 7.83 29.63 10.60
C LEU A 163 7.06 30.11 11.85
N GLU A 164 7.73 30.84 12.74
CA GLU A 164 7.09 31.48 13.89
C GLU A 164 6.23 32.69 13.49
N ARG A 165 6.56 33.31 12.37
CA ARG A 165 5.86 34.47 11.80
C ARG A 165 5.92 34.41 10.29
N ASP A 166 5.02 35.11 9.63
CA ASP A 166 5.01 35.22 8.18
C ASP A 166 6.22 36.03 7.69
N VAL A 167 7.12 35.35 6.97
CA VAL A 167 8.32 35.94 6.36
C VAL A 167 8.48 35.37 4.99
N GLU A 168 8.70 36.20 4.00
CA GLU A 168 9.00 35.76 2.65
C GLU A 168 10.35 35.03 2.63
N VAL A 169 10.34 33.80 2.09
CA VAL A 169 11.52 32.97 1.98
C VAL A 169 12.09 33.10 0.60
N ASP A 170 13.35 33.56 0.52
CA ASP A 170 14.15 33.60 -0.72
C ASP A 170 15.48 32.88 -0.43
N GLU A 171 15.62 31.66 -0.94
CA GLU A 171 16.76 30.80 -0.66
C GLU A 171 17.35 30.21 -1.95
N ARG A 172 18.69 30.19 -2.02
CA ARG A 172 19.43 29.64 -3.15
C ARG A 172 19.53 28.11 -3.08
N ASP A 173 19.71 27.48 -4.21
CA ASP A 173 19.88 26.02 -4.34
C ASP A 173 18.65 25.19 -3.90
N VAL A 174 17.50 25.84 -3.77
CA VAL A 174 16.21 25.21 -3.48
C VAL A 174 15.14 25.79 -4.39
N ARG A 175 14.10 25.01 -4.64
CA ARG A 175 12.91 25.46 -5.34
C ARG A 175 11.76 25.61 -4.35
N ILE A 176 11.21 26.81 -4.25
CA ILE A 176 9.99 27.03 -3.47
C ILE A 176 8.83 26.45 -4.26
N ILE A 177 8.20 25.39 -3.72
CA ILE A 177 7.03 24.74 -4.30
C ILE A 177 5.78 25.54 -3.96
N LYS A 178 5.69 25.93 -2.68
CA LYS A 178 4.52 26.64 -2.14
C LYS A 178 4.91 27.39 -0.88
N GLN A 179 4.34 28.57 -0.71
CA GLN A 179 4.38 29.31 0.56
C GLN A 179 2.98 29.79 0.89
N GLU A 180 2.47 29.38 2.03
CA GLU A 180 1.17 29.79 2.54
C GLU A 180 1.31 30.21 3.99
N ASN A 181 1.16 31.51 4.23
CA ASN A 181 1.34 32.09 5.56
C ASN A 181 2.71 31.70 6.16
N GLN A 182 2.68 30.97 7.28
CA GLN A 182 3.88 30.53 8.01
C GLN A 182 4.44 29.19 7.52
N ARG A 183 3.80 28.52 6.55
CA ARG A 183 4.27 27.22 6.03
C ARG A 183 4.88 27.37 4.66
N VAL A 184 6.12 26.92 4.54
CA VAL A 184 6.91 26.95 3.30
C VAL A 184 7.29 25.54 2.92
N HIS A 185 6.99 25.18 1.69
CA HIS A 185 7.35 23.90 1.08
C HIS A 185 8.46 24.12 0.08
N LEU A 186 9.62 23.55 0.35
CA LEU A 186 10.84 23.68 -0.44
C LEU A 186 11.19 22.32 -1.05
N ARG A 187 11.79 22.32 -2.23
CA ARG A 187 12.38 21.15 -2.86
C ARG A 187 13.85 21.40 -3.13
N PHE A 188 14.70 20.45 -2.81
CA PHE A 188 16.15 20.58 -2.97
C PHE A 188 16.79 19.25 -3.42
N ASP A 189 17.94 19.35 -4.10
CA ASP A 189 18.74 18.20 -4.48
C ASP A 189 19.83 17.94 -3.41
N PRO A 190 19.79 16.77 -2.71
CA PRO A 190 20.82 16.40 -1.74
C PRO A 190 22.24 16.27 -2.32
N ALA A 191 22.35 16.13 -3.65
CA ALA A 191 23.66 16.11 -4.31
C ALA A 191 24.28 17.52 -4.41
N LEU A 192 23.45 18.57 -4.44
CA LEU A 192 23.88 19.98 -4.47
C LEU A 192 24.08 20.53 -3.06
N ILE A 193 23.17 20.23 -2.15
CA ILE A 193 23.26 20.64 -0.75
C ILE A 193 22.78 19.52 0.17
N SER A 194 23.62 19.12 1.12
CA SER A 194 23.22 18.10 2.08
C SER A 194 22.09 18.57 3.00
N THR A 195 21.19 17.66 3.38
CA THR A 195 20.06 17.96 4.27
C THR A 195 20.47 18.71 5.55
N PRO A 196 21.51 18.27 6.31
CA PRO A 196 21.98 19.00 7.50
C PRO A 196 22.47 20.42 7.18
N ALA A 197 23.17 20.62 6.06
CA ALA A 197 23.67 21.94 5.67
C ALA A 197 22.52 22.89 5.31
N LEU A 198 21.50 22.39 4.59
CA LEU A 198 20.32 23.18 4.27
C LEU A 198 19.53 23.55 5.54
N ILE A 199 19.28 22.59 6.44
CA ILE A 199 18.60 22.84 7.71
C ILE A 199 19.36 23.90 8.52
N GLY A 200 20.68 23.76 8.68
CA GLY A 200 21.51 24.74 9.40
C GLY A 200 21.43 26.15 8.80
N ARG A 201 21.42 26.26 7.47
CA ARG A 201 21.29 27.52 6.76
C ARG A 201 19.91 28.18 6.96
N LEU A 202 18.84 27.39 6.86
CA LEU A 202 17.47 27.86 7.05
C LEU A 202 17.21 28.32 8.49
N THR A 203 17.61 27.54 9.46
CA THR A 203 17.42 27.87 10.89
C THR A 203 18.26 29.07 11.35
N ALA A 204 19.40 29.34 10.70
CA ALA A 204 20.20 30.53 10.96
C ALA A 204 19.60 31.81 10.37
N ARG A 205 18.83 31.68 9.27
CA ARG A 205 18.32 32.84 8.50
C ARG A 205 16.87 33.19 8.78
N TYR A 206 16.06 32.21 9.09
CA TYR A 206 14.62 32.35 9.28
C TYR A 206 14.17 31.92 10.68
N PRO A 207 13.09 32.51 11.21
CA PRO A 207 12.51 32.13 12.49
C PRO A 207 11.72 30.81 12.35
N VAL A 208 12.43 29.72 12.33
CA VAL A 208 11.87 28.38 12.13
C VAL A 208 11.31 27.85 13.43
N ARG A 209 10.04 27.40 13.41
CA ARG A 209 9.36 26.71 14.49
C ARG A 209 9.50 25.20 14.39
N ASP A 210 9.34 24.64 13.18
CA ASP A 210 9.42 23.20 12.92
C ASP A 210 9.90 22.90 11.50
N LEU A 211 10.46 21.70 11.30
CA LEU A 211 11.00 21.25 10.03
C LEU A 211 10.69 19.77 9.82
N PHE A 212 10.19 19.46 8.61
CA PHE A 212 9.96 18.09 8.16
C PHE A 212 10.71 17.87 6.85
N VAL A 213 11.40 16.74 6.73
CA VAL A 213 12.08 16.34 5.48
C VAL A 213 11.46 15.05 5.00
N GLU A 214 10.93 15.08 3.79
CA GLU A 214 10.21 13.97 3.19
C GLU A 214 10.79 13.62 1.82
N ASN A 215 10.57 12.39 1.38
CA ASN A 215 10.80 12.04 -0.01
C ASN A 215 9.59 12.52 -0.84
N PRO A 216 9.79 12.85 -2.13
CA PRO A 216 8.67 13.15 -3.00
C PRO A 216 7.63 12.03 -3.00
N PRO A 217 6.34 12.36 -3.09
CA PRO A 217 5.28 11.36 -3.22
C PRO A 217 5.55 10.41 -4.39
N ILE A 218 5.26 9.13 -4.19
CA ILE A 218 5.51 8.12 -5.23
C ILE A 218 4.67 8.36 -6.48
N GLU A 219 3.53 9.04 -6.34
CA GLU A 219 2.67 9.50 -7.43
C GLU A 219 3.43 10.39 -8.43
N GLU A 220 4.26 11.31 -7.93
CA GLU A 220 5.06 12.20 -8.78
C GLU A 220 6.10 11.40 -9.56
N ILE A 221 6.70 10.39 -8.92
CA ILE A 221 7.68 9.48 -9.52
C ILE A 221 7.04 8.70 -10.68
N ILE A 222 5.89 8.11 -10.42
CA ILE A 222 5.14 7.34 -11.42
C ILE A 222 4.67 8.25 -12.56
N ALA A 223 4.12 9.43 -12.25
CA ALA A 223 3.70 10.39 -13.26
C ALA A 223 4.85 10.83 -14.17
N GLN A 224 6.05 10.94 -13.64
CA GLN A 224 7.23 11.30 -14.42
C GLN A 224 7.66 10.16 -15.35
N LEU A 225 7.63 8.91 -14.91
CA LEU A 225 7.88 7.75 -15.77
C LEU A 225 6.93 7.70 -16.98
N TYR A 226 5.63 7.95 -16.76
CA TYR A 226 4.66 8.03 -17.85
C TYR A 226 4.96 9.16 -18.82
N ARG A 227 5.36 10.35 -18.34
CA ARG A 227 5.70 11.50 -19.18
C ARG A 227 6.95 11.27 -20.02
N GLN A 228 7.99 10.65 -19.46
CA GLN A 228 9.23 10.36 -20.20
C GLN A 228 8.97 9.48 -21.42
N ARG A 229 8.08 8.50 -21.29
CA ARG A 229 7.72 7.63 -22.40
C ARG A 229 6.81 8.28 -23.45
N ALA A 230 5.97 9.23 -23.07
CA ALA A 230 5.10 9.93 -24.03
C ALA A 230 5.88 10.84 -25.00
N ILE A 231 7.19 11.03 -24.78
CA ILE A 231 8.09 11.87 -25.58
C ILE A 231 8.99 11.00 -26.51
N GLU A 232 9.10 9.70 -26.24
CA GLU A 232 9.77 8.72 -27.12
C GLU A 232 8.79 8.15 -28.16
#